data_f82fbb6d9a997fc5b483b2416eef92e1
#
_entry.id   f82fbb6d9a997fc5b483b2416eef92e1
#
_cell.length_a   1.000
_cell.length_b   1.000
_cell.length_c   1.000
_cell.angle_alpha   90.00
_cell.angle_beta   90.00
_cell.angle_gamma   90.00
#
_symmetry.space_group_name_H-M   'P 1'
#
loop_
_entity.id
_entity.type
_entity.pdbx_description
1 polymer ?
#
loop_
_entity_poly.entity_id
_entity_poly.type
_entity_poly.pdbx_seq_one_letter_code
_entity_poly.pdbx_strand_id
1 'polypeptide(L)'
;MGRAVLGQANLDPNGSTSSATATLPVETNGALRVWGAFVLLMLLVTTPIFSTVLPPLFDYPNHLARMHLLAEGGNAFYTVQWAPLPNLAQDLIVPPLARIMPLEIASKVFLVATFGLIAGGAVSLNRVATGAWRMWPLLAFLLLYNRTFLWGFLNYLFGLGVALTSTALWFALEHKQVWLRALASTFGALACYLSHIAAFGFYAVVIAGVELSPALAELRSHYWHALGRRITIVGAQFVLPAMLFFAYGRQPVGSSISYAAWWRKADLLFSAFDNSIAPST
;
A
#
# COMPACT_ATOMS: atom_id res chain seq x y z
N MET A 1 -11.44 19.25 -16.24
CA MET A 1 -12.33 19.90 -17.22
C MET A 1 -13.34 18.88 -17.71
N GLY A 2 -14.52 18.84 -17.07
CA GLY A 2 -15.65 18.01 -17.48
C GLY A 2 -16.57 18.84 -18.36
N ARG A 3 -16.69 18.49 -19.61
CA ARG A 3 -17.71 19.05 -20.51
C ARG A 3 -19.06 18.51 -20.10
N ALA A 4 -19.95 19.37 -19.62
CA ALA A 4 -21.36 19.10 -19.53
C ALA A 4 -21.91 19.04 -20.96
N VAL A 5 -22.38 17.86 -21.38
CA VAL A 5 -23.19 17.71 -22.59
C VAL A 5 -24.61 18.07 -22.19
N LEU A 6 -25.08 19.24 -22.63
CA LEU A 6 -26.49 19.63 -22.57
C LEU A 6 -27.26 18.71 -23.50
N GLY A 7 -28.05 17.80 -22.94
CA GLY A 7 -29.02 17.02 -23.70
C GLY A 7 -30.12 17.93 -24.24
N GLN A 8 -30.31 17.95 -25.56
CA GLN A 8 -31.46 18.57 -26.20
C GLN A 8 -32.73 17.82 -25.77
N ALA A 9 -33.64 18.54 -25.15
CA ALA A 9 -34.98 18.05 -24.86
C ALA A 9 -35.76 17.94 -26.19
N ASN A 10 -36.07 16.74 -26.62
CA ASN A 10 -37.07 16.49 -27.66
C ASN A 10 -38.46 16.75 -27.06
N LEU A 11 -39.12 17.79 -27.49
CA LEU A 11 -40.52 18.10 -27.15
C LEU A 11 -41.42 17.33 -28.11
N ASP A 12 -42.17 16.39 -27.61
CA ASP A 12 -43.26 15.74 -28.32
C ASP A 12 -44.45 16.73 -28.45
N PRO A 13 -45.13 16.78 -29.61
CA PRO A 13 -46.18 17.77 -29.88
C PRO A 13 -47.45 17.60 -29.00
N ASN A 14 -47.56 16.56 -28.18
CA ASN A 14 -48.74 16.29 -27.33
C ASN A 14 -48.58 16.62 -25.84
N GLY A 15 -47.54 17.36 -25.42
CA GLY A 15 -47.47 17.96 -24.10
C GLY A 15 -47.40 17.02 -22.90
N SER A 16 -47.14 15.72 -23.10
CA SER A 16 -46.89 14.78 -21.99
C SER A 16 -45.38 14.72 -21.68
N THR A 17 -44.98 15.36 -20.60
CA THR A 17 -43.64 15.18 -20.02
C THR A 17 -43.52 13.77 -19.44
N SER A 18 -43.09 12.82 -20.26
CA SER A 18 -42.59 11.55 -19.76
C SER A 18 -41.23 11.83 -19.15
N SER A 19 -41.19 12.01 -17.83
CA SER A 19 -39.97 11.96 -17.06
C SER A 19 -39.44 10.51 -17.04
N ALA A 20 -38.76 10.12 -18.14
CA ALA A 20 -37.97 8.93 -18.15
C ALA A 20 -36.85 9.14 -17.11
N THR A 21 -37.09 8.67 -15.90
CA THR A 21 -36.08 8.48 -14.88
C THR A 21 -35.04 7.51 -15.49
N ALA A 22 -33.99 8.04 -16.07
CA ALA A 22 -32.86 7.27 -16.53
C ALA A 22 -32.24 6.60 -15.27
N THR A 23 -32.76 5.40 -14.97
CA THR A 23 -32.10 4.50 -14.02
C THR A 23 -30.70 4.19 -14.54
N LEU A 24 -29.70 4.58 -13.78
CA LEU A 24 -28.30 4.24 -14.01
C LEU A 24 -28.05 2.78 -13.57
N PRO A 25 -28.02 1.76 -14.46
CA PRO A 25 -27.88 0.36 -14.05
C PRO A 25 -26.52 -0.25 -14.38
N VAL A 26 -25.42 0.50 -14.54
CA VAL A 26 -24.19 -0.10 -15.09
C VAL A 26 -23.03 -0.21 -14.09
N GLU A 27 -22.99 0.55 -12.99
CA GLU A 27 -21.84 0.52 -12.05
C GLU A 27 -21.83 -0.68 -11.10
N THR A 28 -22.96 -1.18 -10.65
CA THR A 28 -23.05 -2.30 -9.69
C THR A 28 -22.50 -3.60 -10.25
N ASN A 29 -22.77 -3.88 -11.52
CA ASN A 29 -22.27 -5.09 -12.18
C ASN A 29 -20.75 -5.08 -12.38
N GLY A 30 -20.14 -3.90 -12.59
CA GLY A 30 -18.69 -3.75 -12.71
C GLY A 30 -17.97 -4.05 -11.38
N ALA A 31 -18.47 -3.49 -10.28
CA ALA A 31 -17.93 -3.73 -8.95
C ALA A 31 -18.01 -5.21 -8.56
N LEU A 32 -19.18 -5.84 -8.74
CA LEU A 32 -19.39 -7.25 -8.39
C LEU A 32 -18.44 -8.18 -9.18
N ARG A 33 -18.24 -7.94 -10.47
CA ARG A 33 -17.30 -8.72 -11.30
C ARG A 33 -15.86 -8.57 -10.82
N VAL A 34 -15.40 -7.34 -10.54
CA VAL A 34 -14.03 -7.10 -10.09
C VAL A 34 -13.79 -7.73 -8.73
N TRP A 35 -14.68 -7.52 -7.75
CA TRP A 35 -14.51 -8.07 -6.41
C TRP A 35 -14.75 -9.58 -6.36
N GLY A 36 -15.65 -10.12 -7.19
CA GLY A 36 -15.82 -11.58 -7.34
C GLY A 36 -14.55 -12.25 -7.87
N ALA A 37 -13.96 -11.68 -8.94
CA ALA A 37 -12.69 -12.15 -9.47
C ALA A 37 -11.53 -11.96 -8.46
N PHE A 38 -11.51 -10.84 -7.73
CA PHE A 38 -10.54 -10.59 -6.66
C PHE A 38 -10.58 -11.69 -5.59
N VAL A 39 -11.76 -12.02 -5.07
CA VAL A 39 -11.91 -13.07 -4.05
C VAL A 39 -11.46 -14.42 -4.59
N LEU A 40 -11.86 -14.78 -5.81
CA LEU A 40 -11.43 -16.03 -6.45
C LEU A 40 -9.91 -16.09 -6.60
N LEU A 41 -9.27 -15.02 -7.07
CA LEU A 41 -7.83 -14.94 -7.19
C LEU A 41 -7.12 -14.96 -5.84
N MET A 42 -7.68 -14.31 -4.80
CA MET A 42 -7.16 -14.40 -3.44
C MET A 42 -7.17 -15.83 -2.91
N LEU A 43 -8.27 -16.56 -3.08
CA LEU A 43 -8.35 -17.97 -2.70
C LEU A 43 -7.30 -18.81 -3.44
N LEU A 44 -7.12 -18.58 -4.74
CA LEU A 44 -6.14 -19.29 -5.54
C LEU A 44 -4.70 -19.00 -5.08
N VAL A 45 -4.31 -17.73 -4.93
CA VAL A 45 -2.92 -17.37 -4.59
C VAL A 45 -2.57 -17.66 -3.14
N THR A 46 -3.54 -17.79 -2.24
CA THR A 46 -3.27 -18.13 -0.83
C THR A 46 -3.15 -19.64 -0.61
N THR A 47 -3.62 -20.47 -1.56
CA THR A 47 -3.52 -21.94 -1.47
C THR A 47 -2.09 -22.43 -1.17
N PRO A 48 -1.02 -21.99 -1.87
CA PRO A 48 0.35 -22.43 -1.59
C PRO A 48 0.82 -22.05 -0.17
N ILE A 49 0.35 -20.93 0.39
CA ILE A 49 0.70 -20.49 1.76
C ILE A 49 0.16 -21.49 2.79
N PHE A 50 -1.06 -22.00 2.59
CA PHE A 50 -1.71 -22.91 3.53
C PHE A 50 -1.42 -24.39 3.26
N SER A 51 -0.95 -24.74 2.07
CA SER A 51 -0.63 -26.13 1.72
C SER A 51 0.66 -26.65 2.39
N THR A 52 1.48 -25.77 2.94
CA THR A 52 2.74 -26.11 3.62
C THR A 52 2.67 -25.71 5.10
N VAL A 53 3.40 -26.42 5.95
CA VAL A 53 3.53 -26.03 7.37
C VAL A 53 4.24 -24.67 7.46
N LEU A 54 5.39 -24.55 6.81
CA LEU A 54 6.15 -23.31 6.67
C LEU A 54 6.18 -22.91 5.20
N PRO A 55 5.67 -21.74 4.84
CA PRO A 55 5.84 -21.20 3.49
C PRO A 55 7.32 -21.16 3.09
N PRO A 56 7.68 -21.61 1.87
CA PRO A 56 9.07 -21.74 1.42
C PRO A 56 9.67 -20.37 1.03
N LEU A 57 9.69 -19.43 1.96
CA LEU A 57 10.33 -18.13 1.83
C LEU A 57 11.67 -18.17 2.55
N PHE A 58 12.69 -17.56 1.95
CA PHE A 58 14.07 -17.67 2.46
C PHE A 58 14.22 -17.23 3.91
N ASP A 59 13.65 -16.08 4.28
CA ASP A 59 13.80 -15.50 5.63
C ASP A 59 12.61 -15.80 6.56
N TYR A 60 11.63 -16.58 6.12
CA TYR A 60 10.41 -16.85 6.90
C TYR A 60 10.67 -17.53 8.26
N PRO A 61 11.59 -18.53 8.37
CA PRO A 61 11.90 -19.12 9.66
C PRO A 61 12.45 -18.10 10.67
N ASN A 62 13.28 -17.14 10.24
CA ASN A 62 13.81 -16.08 11.09
C ASN A 62 12.69 -15.13 11.54
N HIS A 63 11.79 -14.77 10.65
CA HIS A 63 10.60 -13.99 10.99
C HIS A 63 9.75 -14.72 12.03
N LEU A 64 9.47 -16.01 11.83
CA LEU A 64 8.66 -16.79 12.76
C LEU A 64 9.32 -16.89 14.14
N ALA A 65 10.64 -17.15 14.21
CA ALA A 65 11.40 -17.17 15.46
C ALA A 65 11.33 -15.81 16.17
N ARG A 66 11.48 -14.71 15.43
CA ARG A 66 11.33 -13.36 15.99
C ARG A 66 9.92 -13.12 16.55
N MET A 67 8.88 -13.52 15.81
CA MET A 67 7.49 -13.36 16.27
C MET A 67 7.19 -14.19 17.51
N HIS A 68 7.79 -15.38 17.64
CA HIS A 68 7.70 -16.22 18.83
C HIS A 68 8.31 -15.51 20.06
N LEU A 69 9.54 -14.99 19.93
CA LEU A 69 10.19 -14.23 21.01
C LEU A 69 9.38 -12.99 21.43
N LEU A 70 8.79 -12.28 20.46
CA LEU A 70 7.96 -11.11 20.75
C LEU A 70 6.62 -11.50 21.42
N ALA A 71 6.03 -12.64 21.04
CA ALA A 71 4.79 -13.14 21.66
C ALA A 71 5.01 -13.59 23.11
N GLU A 72 6.18 -14.15 23.42
CA GLU A 72 6.57 -14.57 24.79
C GLU A 72 7.10 -13.43 25.66
N GLY A 73 7.40 -12.25 25.07
CA GLY A 73 7.97 -11.10 25.80
C GLY A 73 9.48 -11.20 26.05
N GLY A 74 10.17 -12.09 25.34
CA GLY A 74 11.60 -12.36 25.47
C GLY A 74 11.90 -13.67 26.21
N ASN A 75 13.16 -13.95 26.44
CA ASN A 75 13.62 -15.13 27.20
C ASN A 75 14.96 -14.85 27.93
N ALA A 76 15.63 -15.88 28.45
CA ALA A 76 16.88 -15.74 29.18
C ALA A 76 18.03 -15.09 28.34
N PHE A 77 17.96 -15.13 27.01
CA PHE A 77 18.97 -14.61 26.09
C PHE A 77 18.58 -13.34 25.38
N TYR A 78 17.25 -13.07 25.24
CA TYR A 78 16.72 -11.96 24.47
C TYR A 78 15.73 -11.12 25.26
N THR A 79 15.97 -9.81 25.30
CA THR A 79 15.06 -8.83 25.89
C THR A 79 14.37 -8.04 24.79
N VAL A 80 13.06 -7.84 24.93
CA VAL A 80 12.28 -7.05 23.97
C VAL A 80 12.39 -5.57 24.31
N GLN A 81 12.89 -4.78 23.36
CA GLN A 81 12.94 -3.33 23.46
C GLN A 81 12.10 -2.72 22.33
N TRP A 82 11.05 -1.99 22.69
CA TRP A 82 10.19 -1.33 21.74
C TRP A 82 10.68 0.08 21.42
N ALA A 83 10.83 0.36 20.13
CA ALA A 83 11.10 1.70 19.61
C ALA A 83 10.34 1.89 18.29
N PRO A 84 9.84 3.11 17.98
CA PRO A 84 9.08 3.39 16.76
C PRO A 84 10.03 3.48 15.55
N LEU A 85 10.68 2.38 15.24
CA LEU A 85 11.60 2.23 14.11
C LEU A 85 10.84 1.68 12.87
N PRO A 86 11.39 1.84 11.66
CA PRO A 86 10.89 1.12 10.49
C PRO A 86 11.03 -0.40 10.65
N ASN A 87 10.25 -1.16 9.86
CA ASN A 87 10.29 -2.63 9.82
C ASN A 87 9.55 -3.33 10.97
N LEU A 88 8.47 -2.72 11.48
CA LEU A 88 7.68 -3.21 12.61
C LEU A 88 6.31 -3.78 12.24
N ALA A 89 5.86 -3.76 10.99
CA ALA A 89 4.49 -4.17 10.67
C ALA A 89 4.16 -5.58 11.16
N GLN A 90 5.05 -6.52 10.90
CA GLN A 90 4.89 -7.90 11.35
C GLN A 90 4.95 -8.01 12.88
N ASP A 91 5.88 -7.28 13.53
CA ASP A 91 6.05 -7.25 14.99
C ASP A 91 4.80 -6.72 15.70
N LEU A 92 4.11 -5.75 15.09
CA LEU A 92 2.89 -5.14 15.65
C LEU A 92 1.62 -5.97 15.41
N ILE A 93 1.60 -6.81 14.37
CA ILE A 93 0.39 -7.52 13.94
C ILE A 93 0.42 -8.98 14.37
N VAL A 94 1.52 -9.70 14.12
CA VAL A 94 1.56 -11.17 14.33
C VAL A 94 1.54 -11.57 15.81
N PRO A 95 2.35 -10.99 16.73
CA PRO A 95 2.32 -11.39 18.14
C PRO A 95 0.97 -11.18 18.82
N PRO A 96 0.22 -10.05 18.62
CA PRO A 96 -1.14 -9.94 19.13
C PRO A 96 -2.10 -10.99 18.57
N LEU A 97 -2.01 -11.33 17.27
CA LEU A 97 -2.82 -12.39 16.67
C LEU A 97 -2.48 -13.76 17.25
N ALA A 98 -1.22 -14.00 17.59
CA ALA A 98 -0.77 -15.26 18.20
C ALA A 98 -1.36 -15.52 19.59
N ARG A 99 -2.00 -14.53 20.23
CA ARG A 99 -2.75 -14.72 21.47
C ARG A 99 -4.08 -15.42 21.30
N ILE A 100 -4.64 -15.41 20.07
CA ILE A 100 -5.97 -15.97 19.76
C ILE A 100 -5.92 -17.10 18.73
N MET A 101 -4.76 -17.36 18.09
CA MET A 101 -4.57 -18.44 17.14
C MET A 101 -3.10 -18.91 17.16
N PRO A 102 -2.77 -20.12 16.64
CA PRO A 102 -1.39 -20.57 16.53
C PRO A 102 -0.51 -19.56 15.77
N LEU A 103 0.74 -19.39 16.21
CA LEU A 103 1.69 -18.41 15.67
C LEU A 103 1.89 -18.57 14.14
N GLU A 104 1.97 -19.81 13.67
CA GLU A 104 2.13 -20.14 12.25
C GLU A 104 0.92 -19.65 11.44
N ILE A 105 -0.27 -19.79 11.99
CA ILE A 105 -1.50 -19.30 11.35
C ILE A 105 -1.54 -17.78 11.36
N ALA A 106 -1.21 -17.15 12.50
CA ALA A 106 -1.13 -15.68 12.61
C ALA A 106 -0.14 -15.09 11.59
N SER A 107 1.01 -15.73 11.41
CA SER A 107 2.01 -15.33 10.43
C SER A 107 1.51 -15.51 8.98
N LYS A 108 0.80 -16.61 8.65
CA LYS A 108 0.16 -16.81 7.34
C LYS A 108 -0.95 -15.79 7.08
N VAL A 109 -1.74 -15.45 8.07
CA VAL A 109 -2.75 -14.39 7.98
C VAL A 109 -2.10 -13.05 7.61
N PHE A 110 -0.94 -12.74 8.16
CA PHE A 110 -0.18 -11.55 7.76
C PHE A 110 0.24 -11.58 6.27
N LEU A 111 0.66 -12.74 5.75
CA LEU A 111 0.97 -12.90 4.30
C LEU A 111 -0.27 -12.65 3.44
N VAL A 112 -1.41 -13.24 3.83
CA VAL A 112 -2.69 -13.04 3.12
C VAL A 112 -3.11 -11.57 3.15
N ALA A 113 -3.01 -10.92 4.30
CA ALA A 113 -3.28 -9.48 4.44
C ALA A 113 -2.37 -8.64 3.54
N THR A 114 -1.08 -9.01 3.44
CA THR A 114 -0.11 -8.36 2.54
C THR A 114 -0.57 -8.46 1.08
N PHE A 115 -0.96 -9.65 0.63
CA PHE A 115 -1.47 -9.85 -0.73
C PHE A 115 -2.76 -9.07 -0.97
N GLY A 116 -3.68 -9.12 -0.01
CA GLY A 116 -4.93 -8.36 -0.06
C GLY A 116 -4.72 -6.84 -0.16
N LEU A 117 -3.77 -6.30 0.60
CA LEU A 117 -3.42 -4.88 0.56
C LEU A 117 -2.79 -4.46 -0.77
N ILE A 118 -1.89 -5.26 -1.34
CA ILE A 118 -1.27 -4.95 -2.63
C ILE A 118 -2.31 -4.98 -3.75
N ALA A 119 -3.02 -6.09 -3.90
CA ALA A 119 -3.98 -6.26 -4.98
C ALA A 119 -5.23 -5.37 -4.78
N GLY A 120 -5.75 -5.29 -3.55
CA GLY A 120 -6.88 -4.44 -3.20
C GLY A 120 -6.54 -2.95 -3.31
N GLY A 121 -5.33 -2.57 -2.91
CA GLY A 121 -4.80 -1.22 -3.09
C GLY A 121 -4.71 -0.83 -4.57
N ALA A 122 -4.22 -1.73 -5.44
CA ALA A 122 -4.17 -1.50 -6.88
C ALA A 122 -5.58 -1.33 -7.51
N VAL A 123 -6.55 -2.17 -7.12
CA VAL A 123 -7.94 -2.07 -7.57
C VAL A 123 -8.57 -0.76 -7.09
N SER A 124 -8.40 -0.44 -5.80
CA SER A 124 -8.96 0.78 -5.20
C SER A 124 -8.36 2.04 -5.81
N LEU A 125 -7.04 2.07 -5.98
CA LEU A 125 -6.33 3.20 -6.60
C LEU A 125 -6.82 3.41 -8.04
N ASN A 126 -6.93 2.36 -8.84
CA ASN A 126 -7.48 2.46 -10.19
C ASN A 126 -8.91 3.00 -10.17
N ARG A 127 -9.78 2.51 -9.26
CA ARG A 127 -11.17 2.97 -9.16
C ARG A 127 -11.26 4.46 -8.87
N VAL A 128 -10.49 4.97 -7.91
CA VAL A 128 -10.53 6.39 -7.54
C VAL A 128 -9.87 7.29 -8.59
N ALA A 129 -8.81 6.81 -9.24
CA ALA A 129 -8.10 7.58 -10.26
C ALA A 129 -8.87 7.67 -11.59
N THR A 130 -9.60 6.62 -11.98
CA THR A 130 -10.28 6.54 -13.29
C THR A 130 -11.79 6.68 -13.22
N GLY A 131 -12.39 6.63 -12.04
CA GLY A 131 -13.83 6.62 -11.84
C GLY A 131 -14.53 5.33 -12.30
N ALA A 132 -13.80 4.28 -12.71
CA ALA A 132 -14.37 3.07 -13.29
C ALA A 132 -13.84 1.79 -12.66
N TRP A 133 -14.72 0.77 -12.54
CA TRP A 133 -14.32 -0.58 -12.16
C TRP A 133 -13.73 -1.30 -13.37
N ARG A 134 -12.45 -1.62 -13.31
CA ARG A 134 -11.70 -2.28 -14.39
C ARG A 134 -11.05 -3.56 -13.89
N MET A 135 -10.93 -4.55 -14.76
CA MET A 135 -10.34 -5.85 -14.43
C MET A 135 -8.81 -5.86 -14.46
N TRP A 136 -8.18 -4.98 -15.25
CA TRP A 136 -6.73 -5.00 -15.43
C TRP A 136 -5.89 -4.81 -14.15
N PRO A 137 -6.32 -4.07 -13.08
CA PRO A 137 -5.55 -4.00 -11.84
C PRO A 137 -5.38 -5.37 -11.14
N LEU A 138 -6.24 -6.34 -11.45
CA LEU A 138 -6.10 -7.72 -10.96
C LEU A 138 -4.84 -8.41 -11.50
N LEU A 139 -4.17 -7.88 -12.53
CA LEU A 139 -2.86 -8.35 -12.95
C LEU A 139 -1.80 -8.23 -11.82
N ALA A 140 -2.05 -7.40 -10.80
CA ALA A 140 -1.22 -7.37 -9.59
C ALA A 140 -1.04 -8.76 -8.95
N PHE A 141 -2.02 -9.66 -9.08
CA PHE A 141 -1.93 -11.02 -8.57
C PHE A 141 -0.78 -11.83 -9.18
N LEU A 142 -0.43 -11.57 -10.45
CA LEU A 142 0.70 -12.22 -11.12
C LEU A 142 2.06 -11.81 -10.52
N LEU A 143 2.09 -10.67 -9.84
CA LEU A 143 3.31 -10.10 -9.27
C LEU A 143 3.47 -10.41 -7.77
N LEU A 144 2.52 -11.09 -7.11
CA LEU A 144 2.58 -11.34 -5.68
C LEU A 144 3.70 -12.30 -5.27
N TYR A 145 3.94 -13.34 -6.05
CA TYR A 145 5.03 -14.31 -5.85
C TYR A 145 6.33 -13.86 -6.54
N ASN A 146 6.69 -12.59 -6.36
CA ASN A 146 7.94 -12.07 -6.89
C ASN A 146 9.15 -12.44 -6.01
N ARG A 147 10.36 -12.16 -6.50
CA ARG A 147 11.61 -12.42 -5.79
C ARG A 147 11.65 -11.78 -4.40
N THR A 148 11.14 -10.55 -4.24
CA THR A 148 11.11 -9.85 -2.95
C THR A 148 10.27 -10.60 -1.92
N PHE A 149 9.13 -11.19 -2.34
CA PHE A 149 8.32 -12.05 -1.49
C PHE A 149 9.05 -13.34 -1.14
N LEU A 150 9.65 -14.02 -2.13
CA LEU A 150 10.37 -15.27 -1.92
C LEU A 150 11.60 -15.10 -1.01
N TRP A 151 12.22 -13.93 -1.01
CA TRP A 151 13.32 -13.60 -0.08
C TRP A 151 12.82 -13.29 1.33
N GLY A 152 11.53 -12.99 1.53
CA GLY A 152 10.96 -12.73 2.84
C GLY A 152 10.94 -11.25 3.25
N PHE A 153 11.00 -10.29 2.30
CA PHE A 153 10.87 -8.85 2.60
C PHE A 153 9.43 -8.46 2.94
N LEU A 154 8.85 -9.14 3.95
CA LEU A 154 7.42 -9.12 4.25
C LEU A 154 6.93 -7.75 4.71
N ASN A 155 7.67 -7.07 5.59
CA ASN A 155 7.34 -5.73 6.06
C ASN A 155 7.37 -4.69 4.94
N TYR A 156 8.30 -4.82 3.98
CA TYR A 156 8.36 -3.96 2.81
C TYR A 156 7.13 -4.12 1.92
N LEU A 157 6.77 -5.37 1.60
CA LEU A 157 5.60 -5.68 0.77
C LEU A 157 4.29 -5.27 1.43
N PHE A 158 4.15 -5.50 2.73
CA PHE A 158 3.02 -4.99 3.50
C PHE A 158 2.94 -3.46 3.39
N GLY A 159 4.06 -2.77 3.62
CA GLY A 159 4.16 -1.32 3.48
C GLY A 159 3.85 -0.82 2.07
N LEU A 160 4.21 -1.57 1.01
CA LEU A 160 3.83 -1.25 -0.37
C LEU A 160 2.31 -1.32 -0.57
N GLY A 161 1.66 -2.35 -0.02
CA GLY A 161 0.20 -2.46 -0.02
C GLY A 161 -0.48 -1.32 0.74
N VAL A 162 0.07 -0.94 1.91
CA VAL A 162 -0.37 0.23 2.68
C VAL A 162 -0.20 1.52 1.86
N ALA A 163 0.92 1.69 1.15
CA ALA A 163 1.17 2.86 0.31
C ALA A 163 0.15 3.00 -0.82
N LEU A 164 -0.17 1.90 -1.52
CA LEU A 164 -1.19 1.88 -2.56
C LEU A 164 -2.57 2.25 -2.01
N THR A 165 -2.95 1.65 -0.88
CA THR A 165 -4.24 1.92 -0.22
C THR A 165 -4.32 3.36 0.29
N SER A 166 -3.24 3.87 0.89
CA SER A 166 -3.16 5.25 1.38
C SER A 166 -3.21 6.27 0.24
N THR A 167 -2.60 5.95 -0.91
CA THR A 167 -2.71 6.78 -2.12
C THR A 167 -4.14 6.77 -2.67
N ALA A 168 -4.81 5.61 -2.68
CA ALA A 168 -6.22 5.53 -3.06
C ALA A 168 -7.10 6.39 -2.13
N LEU A 169 -6.84 6.34 -0.83
CA LEU A 169 -7.54 7.15 0.17
C LEU A 169 -7.26 8.64 0.00
N TRP A 170 -6.03 9.03 -0.36
CA TRP A 170 -5.66 10.41 -0.69
C TRP A 170 -6.55 11.00 -1.80
N PHE A 171 -6.77 10.26 -2.89
CA PHE A 171 -7.69 10.64 -3.96
C PHE A 171 -9.15 10.64 -3.51
N ALA A 172 -9.59 9.60 -2.80
CA ALA A 172 -10.98 9.47 -2.35
C ALA A 172 -11.42 10.60 -1.42
N LEU A 173 -10.47 11.20 -0.68
CA LEU A 173 -10.71 12.30 0.25
C LEU A 173 -10.44 13.68 -0.33
N GLU A 174 -10.15 13.80 -1.63
CA GLU A 174 -9.82 15.09 -2.28
C GLU A 174 -10.89 16.17 -2.05
N HIS A 175 -12.17 15.78 -2.15
CA HIS A 175 -13.31 16.69 -2.00
C HIS A 175 -13.93 16.66 -0.59
N LYS A 176 -13.27 16.02 0.38
CA LYS A 176 -13.72 15.96 1.77
C LYS A 176 -13.08 17.06 2.62
N GLN A 177 -13.46 17.10 3.89
CA GLN A 177 -12.88 18.07 4.84
C GLN A 177 -11.35 17.90 4.92
N VAL A 178 -10.64 19.02 4.88
CA VAL A 178 -9.16 19.05 4.83
C VAL A 178 -8.53 18.33 6.02
N TRP A 179 -9.10 18.48 7.20
CA TRP A 179 -8.58 17.82 8.40
C TRP A 179 -8.70 16.31 8.33
N LEU A 180 -9.80 15.78 7.73
CA LEU A 180 -10.00 14.33 7.54
C LEU A 180 -8.96 13.76 6.55
N ARG A 181 -8.72 14.49 5.44
CA ARG A 181 -7.67 14.12 4.48
C ARG A 181 -6.28 14.14 5.13
N ALA A 182 -5.95 15.21 5.87
CA ALA A 182 -4.68 15.35 6.57
C ALA A 182 -4.48 14.23 7.62
N LEU A 183 -5.49 13.94 8.42
CA LEU A 183 -5.44 12.89 9.44
C LEU A 183 -5.24 11.51 8.81
N ALA A 184 -6.09 11.14 7.84
CA ALA A 184 -6.01 9.85 7.17
C ALA A 184 -4.67 9.64 6.45
N SER A 185 -4.15 10.68 5.77
CA SER A 185 -2.86 10.61 5.09
C SER A 185 -1.68 10.54 6.06
N THR A 186 -1.75 11.23 7.22
CA THR A 186 -0.73 11.11 8.27
C THR A 186 -0.69 9.69 8.84
N PHE A 187 -1.84 9.08 9.10
CA PHE A 187 -1.89 7.67 9.51
C PHE A 187 -1.34 6.75 8.42
N GLY A 188 -1.67 6.98 7.15
CA GLY A 188 -1.13 6.23 6.02
C GLY A 188 0.40 6.35 5.92
N ALA A 189 0.94 7.57 6.01
CA ALA A 189 2.37 7.83 5.99
C ALA A 189 3.10 7.16 7.18
N LEU A 190 2.51 7.25 8.38
CA LEU A 190 3.04 6.60 9.59
C LEU A 190 3.03 5.07 9.45
N ALA A 191 1.93 4.49 8.95
CA ALA A 191 1.83 3.06 8.70
C ALA A 191 2.85 2.59 7.67
N CYS A 192 3.09 3.35 6.58
CA CYS A 192 4.16 3.07 5.62
C CYS A 192 5.54 3.13 6.28
N TYR A 193 5.80 4.15 7.11
CA TYR A 193 7.07 4.30 7.83
C TYR A 193 7.34 3.13 8.77
N LEU A 194 6.37 2.80 9.64
CA LEU A 194 6.48 1.69 10.58
C LEU A 194 6.59 0.33 9.86
N SER A 195 5.98 0.20 8.70
CA SER A 195 6.10 -1.02 7.90
C SER A 195 7.52 -1.16 7.35
N HIS A 196 8.01 -0.18 6.57
CA HIS A 196 9.37 -0.22 6.02
C HIS A 196 9.76 1.15 5.45
N ILE A 197 11.02 1.57 5.69
CA ILE A 197 11.51 2.88 5.23
C ILE A 197 11.42 3.05 3.70
N ALA A 198 11.69 2.00 2.92
CA ALA A 198 11.57 2.06 1.45
C ALA A 198 10.11 2.18 0.98
N ALA A 199 9.15 1.55 1.68
CA ALA A 199 7.73 1.71 1.38
C ALA A 199 7.25 3.13 1.69
N PHE A 200 7.73 3.73 2.79
CA PHE A 200 7.51 5.13 3.10
C PHE A 200 8.07 6.07 2.02
N GLY A 201 9.32 5.82 1.57
CA GLY A 201 9.92 6.56 0.46
C GLY A 201 9.13 6.43 -0.83
N PHE A 202 8.67 5.23 -1.16
CA PHE A 202 7.79 4.98 -2.32
C PHE A 202 6.49 5.79 -2.21
N TYR A 203 5.82 5.75 -1.06
CA TYR A 203 4.61 6.54 -0.81
C TYR A 203 4.86 8.04 -1.01
N ALA A 204 5.95 8.56 -0.45
CA ALA A 204 6.32 9.98 -0.60
C ALA A 204 6.52 10.38 -2.06
N VAL A 205 7.22 9.56 -2.85
CA VAL A 205 7.44 9.80 -4.28
C VAL A 205 6.14 9.76 -5.07
N VAL A 206 5.25 8.81 -4.77
CA VAL A 206 3.94 8.70 -5.43
C VAL A 206 3.08 9.94 -5.14
N ILE A 207 2.97 10.35 -3.87
CA ILE A 207 2.20 11.56 -3.49
C ILE A 207 2.81 12.81 -4.13
N ALA A 208 4.13 12.96 -4.11
CA ALA A 208 4.80 14.07 -4.77
C ALA A 208 4.51 14.10 -6.30
N GLY A 209 4.55 12.94 -6.96
CA GLY A 209 4.23 12.82 -8.38
C GLY A 209 2.78 13.19 -8.71
N VAL A 210 1.84 12.73 -7.87
CA VAL A 210 0.40 13.04 -8.01
C VAL A 210 0.15 14.55 -7.87
N GLU A 211 0.79 15.19 -6.90
CA GLU A 211 0.58 16.61 -6.59
C GLU A 211 1.43 17.56 -7.44
N LEU A 212 2.39 17.04 -8.21
CA LEU A 212 3.31 17.85 -9.00
C LEU A 212 2.59 18.67 -10.07
N SER A 213 1.71 18.05 -10.86
CA SER A 213 1.01 18.73 -11.96
C SER A 213 0.13 19.90 -11.45
N PRO A 214 -0.76 19.71 -10.46
CA PRO A 214 -1.53 20.81 -9.91
C PRO A 214 -0.67 21.86 -9.21
N ALA A 215 0.41 21.48 -8.52
CA ALA A 215 1.34 22.43 -7.91
C ALA A 215 2.04 23.32 -8.95
N LEU A 216 2.48 22.74 -10.08
CA LEU A 216 3.05 23.49 -11.18
C LEU A 216 2.03 24.43 -11.86
N ALA A 217 0.76 24.03 -11.95
CA ALA A 217 -0.30 24.87 -12.48
C ALA A 217 -0.53 26.10 -11.56
N GLU A 218 -0.63 25.87 -10.24
CA GLU A 218 -0.76 26.93 -9.24
C GLU A 218 0.44 27.88 -9.25
N LEU A 219 1.67 27.37 -9.37
CA LEU A 219 2.89 28.15 -9.47
C LEU A 219 2.89 29.03 -10.72
N ARG A 220 2.57 28.48 -11.89
CA ARG A 220 2.53 29.21 -13.18
C ARG A 220 1.45 30.30 -13.20
N SER A 221 0.32 30.04 -12.50
CA SER A 221 -0.79 30.97 -12.42
C SER A 221 -0.63 32.00 -11.29
N HIS A 222 0.48 31.97 -10.54
CA HIS A 222 0.77 32.83 -9.39
C HIS A 222 -0.27 32.72 -8.25
N TYR A 223 -0.95 31.55 -8.11
CA TYR A 223 -1.89 31.27 -7.02
C TYR A 223 -1.16 30.82 -5.75
N TRP A 224 -0.36 31.71 -5.16
CA TRP A 224 0.53 31.43 -4.03
C TRP A 224 -0.19 30.86 -2.80
N HIS A 225 -1.41 31.33 -2.49
CA HIS A 225 -2.21 30.80 -1.37
C HIS A 225 -2.63 29.35 -1.59
N ALA A 226 -3.06 28.99 -2.81
CA ALA A 226 -3.42 27.61 -3.15
C ALA A 226 -2.20 26.70 -3.07
N LEU A 227 -1.08 27.11 -3.66
CA LEU A 227 0.19 26.40 -3.61
C LEU A 227 0.67 26.21 -2.17
N GLY A 228 0.67 27.28 -1.34
CA GLY A 228 1.05 27.19 0.07
C GLY A 228 0.18 26.22 0.86
N ARG A 229 -1.14 26.28 0.67
CA ARG A 229 -2.08 25.34 1.30
C ARG A 229 -1.82 23.91 0.87
N ARG A 230 -1.57 23.67 -0.43
CA ARG A 230 -1.23 22.35 -0.97
C ARG A 230 0.03 21.80 -0.33
N ILE A 231 1.12 22.57 -0.34
CA ILE A 231 2.40 22.18 0.26
C ILE A 231 2.23 21.85 1.74
N THR A 232 1.44 22.65 2.48
CA THR A 232 1.18 22.41 3.90
C THR A 232 0.44 21.10 4.13
N ILE A 233 -0.63 20.83 3.38
CA ILE A 233 -1.42 19.59 3.53
C ILE A 233 -0.58 18.36 3.13
N VAL A 234 0.15 18.46 2.01
CA VAL A 234 1.04 17.37 1.55
C VAL A 234 2.20 17.17 2.53
N GLY A 235 2.81 18.24 3.01
CA GLY A 235 3.96 18.16 3.93
C GLY A 235 3.57 17.65 5.32
N ALA A 236 2.41 18.06 5.84
CA ALA A 236 1.97 17.74 7.19
C ALA A 236 1.96 16.23 7.48
N GLN A 237 1.58 15.39 6.50
CA GLN A 237 1.53 13.94 6.67
C GLN A 237 2.91 13.30 6.90
N PHE A 238 3.99 13.95 6.46
CA PHE A 238 5.36 13.44 6.59
C PHE A 238 6.08 13.92 7.86
N VAL A 239 5.53 14.92 8.58
CA VAL A 239 6.18 15.51 9.76
C VAL A 239 6.38 14.47 10.85
N LEU A 240 5.32 13.75 11.24
CA LEU A 240 5.41 12.76 12.32
C LEU A 240 6.39 11.61 11.98
N PRO A 241 6.30 10.94 10.82
CA PRO A 241 7.29 9.94 10.43
C PRO A 241 8.72 10.48 10.39
N ALA A 242 8.93 11.71 9.89
CA ALA A 242 10.25 12.33 9.86
C ALA A 242 10.78 12.60 11.29
N MET A 243 9.94 13.11 12.19
CA MET A 243 10.32 13.30 13.59
C MET A 243 10.75 11.97 14.25
N LEU A 244 10.00 10.89 14.03
CA LEU A 244 10.36 9.57 14.54
C LEU A 244 11.67 9.07 13.94
N PHE A 245 11.87 9.25 12.63
CA PHE A 245 13.11 8.87 11.95
C PHE A 245 14.33 9.60 12.55
N PHE A 246 14.26 10.90 12.77
CA PHE A 246 15.36 11.67 13.33
C PHE A 246 15.57 11.42 14.81
N ALA A 247 14.51 11.12 15.58
CA ALA A 247 14.60 10.83 17.00
C ALA A 247 15.18 9.43 17.29
N TYR A 248 14.82 8.44 16.50
CA TYR A 248 15.15 7.03 16.78
C TYR A 248 16.03 6.36 15.72
N GLY A 249 16.09 6.90 14.49
CA GLY A 249 16.82 6.28 13.37
C GLY A 249 18.35 6.34 13.47
N ARG A 250 18.89 7.06 14.45
CA ARG A 250 20.35 7.20 14.69
C ARG A 250 20.90 6.19 15.67
N GLN A 251 20.31 5.01 15.81
CA GLN A 251 20.92 3.97 16.64
C GLN A 251 22.28 3.60 16.03
N PRO A 252 23.37 3.58 16.81
CA PRO A 252 24.67 3.12 16.35
C PRO A 252 24.60 1.61 16.12
N VAL A 253 24.15 1.20 14.96
CA VAL A 253 24.31 -0.17 14.52
C VAL A 253 25.77 -0.31 14.11
N GLY A 254 26.53 -1.13 14.81
CA GLY A 254 27.95 -1.40 14.54
C GLY A 254 28.21 -2.13 13.22
N SER A 255 27.43 -1.83 12.19
CA SER A 255 27.58 -2.37 10.83
C SER A 255 28.08 -1.27 9.89
N SER A 256 29.22 -1.52 9.24
CA SER A 256 29.67 -0.69 8.13
C SER A 256 28.69 -0.84 6.96
N ILE A 257 28.08 0.27 6.52
CA ILE A 257 27.26 0.28 5.32
C ILE A 257 28.19 0.39 4.11
N SER A 258 28.32 -0.70 3.33
CA SER A 258 28.96 -0.64 2.02
C SER A 258 27.90 -0.49 0.94
N TYR A 259 28.03 0.52 0.09
CA TYR A 259 27.13 0.71 -1.03
C TYR A 259 27.66 -0.05 -2.26
N ALA A 260 26.85 -0.92 -2.81
CA ALA A 260 27.15 -1.55 -4.10
C ALA A 260 27.27 -0.48 -5.20
N ALA A 261 28.16 -0.73 -6.17
CA ALA A 261 28.33 0.12 -7.33
C ALA A 261 27.00 0.30 -8.08
N TRP A 262 26.78 1.48 -8.72
CA TRP A 262 25.51 1.84 -9.33
C TRP A 262 25.03 0.84 -10.41
N TRP A 263 25.94 0.24 -11.18
CA TRP A 263 25.59 -0.79 -12.19
C TRP A 263 25.02 -2.05 -11.56
N ARG A 264 25.52 -2.49 -10.38
CA ARG A 264 24.91 -3.59 -9.64
C ARG A 264 23.51 -3.26 -9.14
N LYS A 265 23.24 -1.97 -8.86
CA LYS A 265 21.88 -1.51 -8.50
C LYS A 265 20.95 -1.53 -9.73
N ALA A 266 21.47 -1.22 -10.92
CA ALA A 266 20.73 -1.34 -12.17
C ALA A 266 20.34 -2.81 -12.47
N ASP A 267 21.26 -3.75 -12.26
CA ASP A 267 20.95 -5.18 -12.40
C ASP A 267 19.83 -5.64 -11.46
N LEU A 268 19.73 -5.05 -10.27
CA LEU A 268 18.63 -5.35 -9.33
C LEU A 268 17.24 -4.94 -9.86
N LEU A 269 17.15 -3.95 -10.73
CA LEU A 269 15.86 -3.58 -11.36
C LEU A 269 15.35 -4.70 -12.27
N PHE A 270 16.25 -5.37 -12.97
CA PHE A 270 15.90 -6.49 -13.86
C PHE A 270 15.75 -7.81 -13.07
N SER A 271 16.47 -7.96 -11.96
CA SER A 271 16.38 -9.16 -11.11
C SER A 271 15.05 -9.29 -10.35
N ALA A 272 14.20 -8.26 -10.33
CA ALA A 272 12.87 -8.34 -9.73
C ALA A 272 11.99 -9.44 -10.34
N PHE A 273 12.27 -9.82 -11.58
CA PHE A 273 11.59 -10.88 -12.32
C PHE A 273 12.35 -12.22 -12.31
N ASP A 274 13.55 -12.25 -11.75
CA ASP A 274 14.32 -13.48 -11.61
C ASP A 274 13.97 -14.16 -10.29
N ASN A 275 13.24 -15.27 -10.40
CA ASN A 275 12.82 -16.08 -9.25
C ASN A 275 13.83 -17.21 -8.90
N SER A 276 15.03 -17.22 -9.50
CA SER A 276 16.05 -18.17 -9.14
C SER A 276 16.61 -17.89 -7.73
N ILE A 277 16.49 -18.86 -6.84
CA ILE A 277 17.02 -18.80 -5.46
C ILE A 277 18.46 -19.36 -5.39
N ALA A 278 19.05 -19.71 -6.55
CA ALA A 278 20.38 -20.26 -6.59
C ALA A 278 21.42 -19.25 -6.03
N PRO A 279 22.22 -19.62 -5.03
CA PRO A 279 23.30 -18.76 -4.58
C PRO A 279 24.26 -18.54 -5.73
N SER A 280 24.53 -17.30 -6.06
CA SER A 280 25.64 -16.95 -6.94
C SER A 280 26.92 -17.37 -6.21
N THR A 281 27.59 -18.39 -6.74
CA THR A 281 28.94 -18.81 -6.31
C THR A 281 29.92 -17.68 -6.41
#